data_3b238e2647d4daa65c9e43837fd8a626
#
_entry.id   3b238e2647d4daa65c9e43837fd8a626
#
_cell.length_a   1.000
_cell.length_b   1.000
_cell.length_c   1.000
_cell.angle_alpha   90.00
_cell.angle_beta   90.00
_cell.angle_gamma   90.00
#
_symmetry.space_group_name_H-M   'P 1'
#
loop_
_entity.id
_entity.type
_entity.pdbx_description
1 polymer ?
#
loop_
_entity_poly.entity_id
_entity_poly.type
_entity_poly.pdbx_seq_one_letter_code
_entity_poly.pdbx_strand_id
1 'polypeptide(L)'
;MKINKKCKGCGQYLSTDFNDITYVEKITEKTVYCKRCFQLINYKIIDNSKINNQQIQNELLKLDLKNNAVIMVVDLFDLHNSLIKEIALKDVDIVINKLSALPTKFKVKITLEKIKNILKKHNFFYKNIILYDAVSKKNLRPIFELIKNNHQQKLKTYIIGKTNVGKSSLINALLNLNKQQSELLSVSPYSNTTISFNKIILGKSVVIDTPGFINEQAIINYIEFSNINKINSASKFVCSTYLIKKNTQTFFIEKLFYIYPISKNENGVISVYKKQNLKIHKIKKDNIDITINNNNLDLVGYKKEFNLFSKKEINLDSRKKYNLFINGIALISLKNINKITIGHSKFIDIQITDEALI
;
A
#
# COMPACT_ATOMS: atom_id res chain seq x y z
N MET A 1 -28.80 6.64 32.53
CA MET A 1 -27.48 7.27 32.51
C MET A 1 -26.82 7.04 31.16
N LYS A 2 -26.46 8.09 30.39
CA LYS A 2 -25.65 7.94 29.17
C LYS A 2 -24.22 7.58 29.62
N ILE A 3 -23.78 6.37 29.33
CA ILE A 3 -22.41 5.94 29.63
C ILE A 3 -21.50 6.66 28.64
N ASN A 4 -20.85 7.73 29.09
CA ASN A 4 -19.84 8.46 28.29
C ASN A 4 -18.52 7.66 28.31
N LYS A 5 -18.34 6.76 27.36
CA LYS A 5 -17.17 5.88 27.27
C LYS A 5 -16.32 6.19 26.04
N LYS A 6 -15.00 6.24 26.24
CA LYS A 6 -14.05 6.45 25.14
C LYS A 6 -13.60 5.13 24.54
N CYS A 7 -13.48 5.10 23.23
CA CYS A 7 -12.86 4.00 22.49
C CYS A 7 -11.36 3.92 22.80
N LYS A 8 -10.85 2.75 23.24
CA LYS A 8 -9.40 2.58 23.53
C LYS A 8 -8.53 2.59 22.27
N GLY A 9 -9.12 2.45 21.08
CA GLY A 9 -8.38 2.48 19.82
C GLY A 9 -8.15 3.90 19.28
N CYS A 10 -9.22 4.70 19.14
CA CYS A 10 -9.15 6.06 18.59
C CYS A 10 -9.23 7.17 19.62
N GLY A 11 -9.53 6.85 20.88
CA GLY A 11 -9.62 7.83 21.99
C GLY A 11 -10.89 8.68 21.99
N GLN A 12 -11.76 8.59 21.00
CA GLN A 12 -13.01 9.35 20.90
C GLN A 12 -14.15 8.69 21.68
N TYR A 13 -15.18 9.47 22.03
CA TYR A 13 -16.37 8.93 22.69
C TYR A 13 -17.12 7.98 21.75
N LEU A 14 -17.56 6.85 22.30
CA LEU A 14 -18.39 5.88 21.60
C LEU A 14 -19.77 6.49 21.34
N SER A 15 -20.31 6.24 20.15
CA SER A 15 -21.62 6.71 19.72
C SER A 15 -22.48 5.52 19.29
N THR A 16 -23.78 5.59 19.58
CA THR A 16 -24.78 4.64 19.04
C THR A 16 -25.45 5.15 17.76
N ASP A 17 -25.08 6.37 17.30
CA ASP A 17 -25.50 6.84 15.99
C ASP A 17 -24.74 6.09 14.90
N PHE A 18 -25.51 5.42 14.02
CA PHE A 18 -24.94 4.65 12.89
C PHE A 18 -24.09 5.51 11.94
N ASN A 19 -24.37 6.83 11.87
CA ASN A 19 -23.62 7.76 11.03
C ASN A 19 -22.33 8.26 11.68
N ASP A 20 -22.09 7.96 12.94
CA ASP A 20 -20.88 8.38 13.63
C ASP A 20 -19.70 7.44 13.32
N ILE A 21 -18.49 8.02 13.18
CA ILE A 21 -17.25 7.29 12.99
C ILE A 21 -16.94 6.35 14.16
N THR A 22 -17.44 6.68 15.34
CA THR A 22 -17.25 5.91 16.58
C THR A 22 -18.42 5.00 16.92
N TYR A 23 -19.22 4.67 15.92
CA TYR A 23 -20.40 3.84 16.06
C TYR A 23 -20.13 2.51 16.75
N VAL A 24 -21.03 2.16 17.65
CA VAL A 24 -21.19 0.83 18.25
C VAL A 24 -22.68 0.53 18.38
N GLU A 25 -23.07 -0.72 18.23
CA GLU A 25 -24.49 -1.11 18.36
C GLU A 25 -25.04 -0.83 19.75
N LYS A 26 -24.22 -1.03 20.79
CA LYS A 26 -24.57 -0.77 22.18
C LYS A 26 -23.34 -0.41 23.01
N ILE A 27 -23.44 0.63 23.82
CA ILE A 27 -22.40 1.00 24.77
C ILE A 27 -22.67 0.27 26.10
N THR A 28 -21.79 -0.68 26.44
CA THR A 28 -21.84 -1.46 27.67
C THR A 28 -20.50 -1.34 28.40
N GLU A 29 -20.41 -1.84 29.62
CA GLU A 29 -19.13 -1.91 30.35
C GLU A 29 -18.07 -2.72 29.61
N LYS A 30 -18.46 -3.72 28.82
CA LYS A 30 -17.60 -4.58 28.01
C LYS A 30 -17.20 -3.96 26.64
N THR A 31 -17.84 -2.88 26.21
CA THR A 31 -17.56 -2.23 24.92
C THR A 31 -16.26 -1.44 25.04
N VAL A 32 -15.17 -1.94 24.46
CA VAL A 32 -13.82 -1.37 24.58
C VAL A 32 -13.45 -0.52 23.37
N TYR A 33 -13.92 -0.93 22.17
CA TYR A 33 -13.59 -0.32 20.89
C TYR A 33 -14.85 0.06 20.13
N CYS A 34 -14.80 1.15 19.34
CA CYS A 34 -15.81 1.38 18.31
C CYS A 34 -15.71 0.32 17.22
N LYS A 35 -16.78 0.14 16.43
CA LYS A 35 -16.85 -0.87 15.35
C LYS A 35 -15.64 -0.78 14.42
N ARG A 36 -15.25 0.43 14.02
CA ARG A 36 -14.07 0.69 13.19
C ARG A 36 -12.78 0.21 13.84
N CYS A 37 -12.52 0.60 15.09
CA CYS A 37 -11.30 0.17 15.80
C CYS A 37 -11.29 -1.32 16.10
N PHE A 38 -12.45 -1.90 16.42
CA PHE A 38 -12.59 -3.33 16.60
C PHE A 38 -12.26 -4.10 15.31
N GLN A 39 -12.77 -3.65 14.18
CA GLN A 39 -12.47 -4.22 12.86
C GLN A 39 -11.00 -4.06 12.50
N LEU A 40 -10.40 -2.90 12.79
CA LEU A 40 -8.98 -2.64 12.55
C LEU A 40 -8.08 -3.58 13.38
N ILE A 41 -8.38 -3.75 14.66
CA ILE A 41 -7.56 -4.52 15.61
C ILE A 41 -7.69 -6.02 15.34
N ASN A 42 -8.93 -6.51 15.19
CA ASN A 42 -9.19 -7.94 15.10
C ASN A 42 -9.11 -8.47 13.67
N TYR A 43 -9.49 -7.67 12.69
CA TYR A 43 -9.60 -8.11 11.29
C TYR A 43 -8.69 -7.33 10.34
N LYS A 44 -7.95 -6.32 10.84
CA LYS A 44 -7.11 -5.41 10.04
C LYS A 44 -7.86 -4.72 8.89
N ILE A 45 -9.17 -4.53 9.07
CA ILE A 45 -10.06 -3.91 8.10
C ILE A 45 -10.25 -2.46 8.50
N ILE A 46 -10.03 -1.58 7.54
CA ILE A 46 -10.34 -0.17 7.66
C ILE A 46 -11.70 0.03 7.00
N ASP A 47 -12.74 0.22 7.81
CA ASP A 47 -14.02 0.70 7.29
C ASP A 47 -13.87 2.20 6.98
N ASN A 48 -13.53 2.50 5.74
CA ASN A 48 -13.34 3.86 5.25
C ASN A 48 -14.63 4.48 4.70
N SER A 49 -15.78 3.81 4.87
CA SER A 49 -17.05 4.22 4.25
C SER A 49 -17.55 5.60 4.66
N LYS A 50 -16.96 6.20 5.71
CA LYS A 50 -17.42 7.49 6.28
C LYS A 50 -16.41 8.65 6.18
N ILE A 51 -15.19 8.40 5.74
CA ILE A 51 -14.17 9.45 5.55
C ILE A 51 -13.71 9.37 4.10
N ASN A 52 -13.94 10.42 3.33
CA ASN A 52 -13.44 10.51 1.95
C ASN A 52 -12.07 11.21 1.91
N ASN A 53 -11.35 11.04 0.80
CA ASN A 53 -10.04 11.64 0.60
C ASN A 53 -10.07 13.17 0.71
N GLN A 54 -11.17 13.80 0.30
CA GLN A 54 -11.32 15.25 0.35
C GLN A 54 -11.40 15.78 1.79
N GLN A 55 -12.06 15.04 2.68
CA GLN A 55 -12.07 15.40 4.11
C GLN A 55 -10.68 15.28 4.72
N ILE A 56 -9.93 14.21 4.39
CA ILE A 56 -8.54 14.04 4.84
C ILE A 56 -7.66 15.18 4.30
N GLN A 57 -7.79 15.50 3.02
CA GLN A 57 -7.06 16.60 2.38
C GLN A 57 -7.35 17.93 3.04
N ASN A 58 -8.63 18.26 3.26
CA ASN A 58 -9.04 19.50 3.91
C ASN A 58 -8.49 19.62 5.33
N GLU A 59 -8.48 18.55 6.10
CA GLU A 59 -7.91 18.56 7.45
C GLU A 59 -6.37 18.68 7.41
N LEU A 60 -5.69 18.05 6.45
CA LEU A 60 -4.25 18.19 6.29
C LEU A 60 -3.85 19.59 5.83
N LEU A 61 -4.67 20.26 5.01
CA LEU A 61 -4.42 21.64 4.58
C LEU A 61 -4.52 22.64 5.75
N LYS A 62 -5.25 22.31 6.81
CA LYS A 62 -5.29 23.10 8.05
C LYS A 62 -4.01 22.96 8.91
N LEU A 63 -3.21 21.91 8.64
CA LEU A 63 -1.96 21.70 9.34
C LEU A 63 -0.86 22.56 8.71
N ASP A 64 0.04 23.01 9.53
CA ASP A 64 1.21 23.79 9.08
C ASP A 64 2.30 22.83 8.52
N LEU A 65 1.97 22.17 7.40
CA LEU A 65 2.90 21.22 6.76
C LEU A 65 4.09 21.91 6.10
N LYS A 66 3.93 23.20 5.71
CA LYS A 66 4.99 23.97 5.03
C LYS A 66 6.15 24.32 5.96
N ASN A 67 5.87 24.57 7.24
CA ASN A 67 6.85 24.93 8.25
C ASN A 67 7.25 23.76 9.15
N ASN A 68 6.95 22.53 8.75
CA ASN A 68 7.25 21.32 9.50
C ASN A 68 7.76 20.21 8.58
N ALA A 69 8.35 19.18 9.15
CA ALA A 69 8.86 18.05 8.40
C ALA A 69 7.73 17.08 8.03
N VAL A 70 7.77 16.56 6.82
CA VAL A 70 6.80 15.58 6.33
C VAL A 70 7.53 14.32 5.86
N ILE A 71 7.13 13.18 6.41
CA ILE A 71 7.55 11.85 5.97
C ILE A 71 6.38 11.20 5.25
N MET A 72 6.52 10.91 3.95
CA MET A 72 5.54 10.18 3.16
C MET A 72 5.93 8.71 3.07
N VAL A 73 5.06 7.82 3.57
CA VAL A 73 5.26 6.37 3.45
C VAL A 73 4.61 5.87 2.18
N VAL A 74 5.39 5.16 1.37
CA VAL A 74 5.02 4.70 0.03
C VAL A 74 5.25 3.19 -0.07
N ASP A 75 4.40 2.51 -0.82
CA ASP A 75 4.51 1.07 -1.09
C ASP A 75 5.37 0.84 -2.33
N LEU A 76 6.46 0.08 -2.20
CA LEU A 76 7.34 -0.27 -3.33
C LEU A 76 6.60 -1.01 -4.45
N PHE A 77 5.61 -1.84 -4.10
CA PHE A 77 4.82 -2.63 -5.06
C PHE A 77 3.64 -1.87 -5.66
N ASP A 78 3.37 -0.68 -5.16
CA ASP A 78 2.36 0.24 -5.67
C ASP A 78 2.89 1.67 -5.67
N LEU A 79 4.13 1.84 -6.13
CA LEU A 79 4.86 3.10 -6.02
C LEU A 79 4.07 4.27 -6.62
N HIS A 80 3.50 4.07 -7.81
CA HIS A 80 2.77 5.11 -8.55
C HIS A 80 1.50 5.56 -7.81
N ASN A 81 0.70 4.59 -7.33
CA ASN A 81 -0.60 4.87 -6.71
C ASN A 81 -0.49 5.21 -5.23
N SER A 82 0.64 4.91 -4.59
CA SER A 82 0.85 5.23 -3.18
C SER A 82 1.43 6.63 -2.95
N LEU A 83 1.86 7.34 -4.00
CA LEU A 83 2.22 8.75 -3.91
C LEU A 83 0.96 9.60 -3.67
N ILE A 84 1.05 10.54 -2.75
CA ILE A 84 -0.01 11.52 -2.48
C ILE A 84 0.34 12.77 -3.29
N LYS A 85 -0.40 12.98 -4.38
CA LYS A 85 -0.22 14.12 -5.29
C LYS A 85 -1.20 15.26 -4.99
N GLU A 86 -2.23 14.95 -4.23
CA GLU A 86 -3.33 15.86 -3.86
C GLU A 86 -2.86 16.99 -2.95
N ILE A 87 -1.71 16.85 -2.34
CA ILE A 87 -1.09 17.88 -1.50
C ILE A 87 0.21 18.30 -2.19
N ALA A 88 0.26 19.57 -2.61
CA ALA A 88 1.47 20.15 -3.17
C ALA A 88 2.50 20.40 -2.06
N LEU A 89 3.23 19.35 -1.70
CA LEU A 89 4.31 19.40 -0.72
C LEU A 89 5.65 19.56 -1.45
N LYS A 90 6.47 20.49 -0.95
CA LYS A 90 7.88 20.60 -1.30
C LYS A 90 8.70 19.93 -0.17
N ASP A 91 9.85 19.38 -0.49
CA ASP A 91 10.83 18.87 0.51
C ASP A 91 10.31 17.74 1.41
N VAL A 92 9.60 16.79 0.81
CA VAL A 92 9.09 15.61 1.53
C VAL A 92 10.17 14.54 1.63
N ASP A 93 10.32 13.94 2.81
CA ASP A 93 11.13 12.74 2.97
C ASP A 93 10.28 11.51 2.62
N ILE A 94 10.74 10.71 1.64
CA ILE A 94 10.01 9.51 1.18
C ILE A 94 10.57 8.28 1.87
N VAL A 95 9.71 7.54 2.56
CA VAL A 95 10.01 6.22 3.11
C VAL A 95 9.32 5.16 2.26
N ILE A 96 10.11 4.41 1.50
CA ILE A 96 9.61 3.34 0.63
C ILE A 96 9.66 2.03 1.39
N ASN A 97 8.48 1.50 1.68
CA ASN A 97 8.28 0.29 2.47
C ASN A 97 8.15 -0.97 1.59
N LYS A 98 8.20 -2.14 2.23
CA LYS A 98 8.09 -3.48 1.66
C LYS A 98 9.33 -3.94 0.88
N LEU A 99 10.50 -3.52 1.35
CA LEU A 99 11.78 -3.87 0.72
C LEU A 99 12.04 -5.38 0.70
N SER A 100 11.57 -6.14 1.70
CA SER A 100 11.67 -7.61 1.77
C SER A 100 10.95 -8.34 0.63
N ALA A 101 10.07 -7.63 -0.08
CA ALA A 101 9.39 -8.16 -1.25
C ALA A 101 10.30 -8.22 -2.50
N LEU A 102 11.44 -7.53 -2.50
CA LEU A 102 12.43 -7.64 -3.56
C LEU A 102 13.29 -8.90 -3.38
N PRO A 103 13.86 -9.43 -4.47
CA PRO A 103 14.81 -10.54 -4.41
C PRO A 103 16.00 -10.20 -3.50
N THR A 104 16.53 -11.19 -2.80
CA THR A 104 17.70 -11.01 -1.91
C THR A 104 18.95 -10.49 -2.63
N LYS A 105 19.05 -10.71 -3.94
CA LYS A 105 20.16 -10.27 -4.79
C LYS A 105 19.99 -8.89 -5.43
N PHE A 106 18.96 -8.12 -5.07
CA PHE A 106 18.77 -6.80 -5.66
C PHE A 106 19.88 -5.82 -5.22
N LYS A 107 20.27 -4.93 -6.14
CA LYS A 107 21.30 -3.90 -5.88
C LYS A 107 20.63 -2.61 -5.43
N VAL A 108 20.73 -2.28 -4.14
CA VAL A 108 20.09 -1.12 -3.51
C VAL A 108 20.35 0.18 -4.29
N LYS A 109 21.60 0.45 -4.69
CA LYS A 109 21.95 1.68 -5.44
C LYS A 109 21.21 1.78 -6.76
N ILE A 110 21.16 0.68 -7.54
CA ILE A 110 20.47 0.64 -8.84
C ILE A 110 18.98 0.83 -8.66
N THR A 111 18.39 0.20 -7.65
CA THR A 111 16.97 0.35 -7.35
C THR A 111 16.61 1.77 -6.96
N LEU A 112 17.45 2.43 -6.14
CA LEU A 112 17.26 3.84 -5.77
C LEU A 112 17.29 4.77 -6.98
N GLU A 113 18.25 4.59 -7.89
CA GLU A 113 18.31 5.41 -9.12
C GLU A 113 17.06 5.24 -9.99
N LYS A 114 16.59 4.02 -10.14
CA LYS A 114 15.35 3.75 -10.88
C LYS A 114 14.11 4.36 -10.21
N ILE A 115 14.03 4.31 -8.88
CA ILE A 115 12.96 4.96 -8.12
C ILE A 115 13.01 6.48 -8.33
N LYS A 116 14.20 7.09 -8.27
CA LYS A 116 14.38 8.52 -8.55
C LYS A 116 13.89 8.89 -9.96
N ASN A 117 14.21 8.07 -10.96
CA ASN A 117 13.73 8.28 -12.33
C ASN A 117 12.19 8.19 -12.43
N ILE A 118 11.58 7.22 -11.74
CA ILE A 118 10.11 7.11 -11.67
C ILE A 118 9.51 8.36 -11.02
N LEU A 119 10.03 8.81 -9.89
CA LEU A 119 9.55 10.02 -9.21
C LEU A 119 9.69 11.26 -10.09
N LYS A 120 10.82 11.39 -10.80
CA LYS A 120 11.05 12.48 -11.76
C LYS A 120 10.03 12.45 -12.91
N LYS A 121 9.73 11.29 -13.49
CA LYS A 121 8.69 11.12 -14.52
C LYS A 121 7.30 11.55 -14.02
N HIS A 122 7.05 11.46 -12.72
CA HIS A 122 5.82 11.93 -12.10
C HIS A 122 5.86 13.39 -11.61
N ASN A 123 6.94 14.13 -11.89
CA ASN A 123 7.16 15.48 -11.39
C ASN A 123 7.03 15.57 -9.85
N PHE A 124 7.46 14.52 -9.14
CA PHE A 124 7.37 14.45 -7.70
C PHE A 124 8.67 14.92 -7.04
N PHE A 125 8.58 15.99 -6.25
CA PHE A 125 9.71 16.58 -5.53
C PHE A 125 9.87 15.91 -4.16
N TYR A 126 11.11 15.66 -3.75
CA TYR A 126 11.45 15.03 -2.47
C TYR A 126 12.80 15.55 -1.96
N LYS A 127 12.99 15.46 -0.64
CA LYS A 127 14.25 15.80 0.04
C LYS A 127 15.17 14.59 0.12
N ASN A 128 14.67 13.50 0.73
CA ASN A 128 15.40 12.24 0.88
C ASN A 128 14.53 11.05 0.51
N ILE A 129 15.19 9.93 0.17
CA ILE A 129 14.54 8.63 -0.04
C ILE A 129 15.19 7.62 0.90
N ILE A 130 14.39 6.97 1.74
CA ILE A 130 14.81 5.90 2.63
C ILE A 130 14.08 4.62 2.25
N LEU A 131 14.81 3.58 1.88
CA LEU A 131 14.24 2.25 1.68
C LEU A 131 14.08 1.58 3.05
N TYR A 132 12.86 1.19 3.38
CA TYR A 132 12.49 0.61 4.67
C TYR A 132 11.80 -0.74 4.49
N ASP A 133 11.84 -1.55 5.52
CA ASP A 133 11.08 -2.79 5.59
C ASP A 133 10.45 -2.98 6.97
N ALA A 134 9.13 -2.99 7.01
CA ALA A 134 8.38 -3.11 8.25
C ALA A 134 8.50 -4.52 8.89
N VAL A 135 8.72 -5.56 8.08
CA VAL A 135 8.79 -6.95 8.57
C VAL A 135 10.15 -7.22 9.21
N SER A 136 11.23 -6.92 8.49
CA SER A 136 12.61 -7.10 8.97
C SER A 136 13.11 -5.94 9.81
N LYS A 137 12.37 -4.83 9.88
CA LYS A 137 12.75 -3.55 10.52
C LYS A 137 14.06 -2.97 9.95
N LYS A 138 14.43 -3.36 8.74
CA LYS A 138 15.63 -2.87 8.06
C LYS A 138 15.50 -1.37 7.81
N ASN A 139 16.59 -0.62 8.07
CA ASN A 139 16.68 0.84 7.93
C ASN A 139 15.70 1.65 8.81
N LEU A 140 15.25 1.11 9.94
CA LEU A 140 14.43 1.84 10.91
C LEU A 140 15.22 2.97 11.60
N ARG A 141 16.49 2.72 11.96
CA ARG A 141 17.36 3.72 12.61
C ARG A 141 17.52 5.03 11.82
N PRO A 142 17.82 5.01 10.50
CA PRO A 142 17.86 6.24 9.69
C PRO A 142 16.58 7.08 9.77
N ILE A 143 15.40 6.44 9.83
CA ILE A 143 14.13 7.16 9.97
C ILE A 143 14.01 7.78 11.37
N PHE A 144 14.42 7.04 12.39
CA PHE A 144 14.41 7.55 13.78
C PHE A 144 15.35 8.75 13.93
N GLU A 145 16.57 8.69 13.39
CA GLU A 145 17.53 9.80 13.41
C GLU A 145 17.01 11.00 12.60
N LEU A 146 16.35 10.78 11.46
CA LEU A 146 15.69 11.86 10.72
C LEU A 146 14.67 12.60 11.59
N ILE A 147 13.84 11.87 12.35
CA ILE A 147 12.85 12.45 13.27
C ILE A 147 13.54 13.24 14.39
N LYS A 148 14.65 12.74 14.93
CA LYS A 148 15.44 13.46 15.94
C LYS A 148 16.05 14.76 15.39
N ASN A 149 16.60 14.71 14.19
CA ASN A 149 17.16 15.89 13.52
C ASN A 149 16.09 16.96 13.25
N ASN A 150 14.89 16.55 12.82
CA ASN A 150 13.76 17.47 12.66
C ASN A 150 13.43 18.16 13.99
N HIS A 151 13.42 17.41 15.11
CA HIS A 151 13.20 18.00 16.42
C HIS A 151 14.28 19.01 16.82
N GLN A 152 15.57 18.76 16.53
CA GLN A 152 16.66 19.71 16.77
C GLN A 152 16.44 21.02 16.01
N GLN A 153 15.81 20.96 14.83
CA GLN A 153 15.41 22.11 14.04
C GLN A 153 14.07 22.72 14.51
N LYS A 154 13.53 22.30 15.67
CA LYS A 154 12.23 22.71 16.24
C LYS A 154 11.02 22.36 15.35
N LEU A 155 11.16 21.39 14.46
CA LEU A 155 10.10 20.93 13.58
C LEU A 155 9.32 19.75 14.20
N LYS A 156 8.00 19.74 14.01
CA LYS A 156 7.18 18.55 14.18
C LYS A 156 7.34 17.67 12.95
N THR A 157 7.21 16.35 13.10
CA THR A 157 7.26 15.42 11.98
C THR A 157 5.87 14.84 11.71
N TYR A 158 5.30 15.12 10.55
CA TYR A 158 4.05 14.53 10.10
C TYR A 158 4.34 13.26 9.31
N ILE A 159 3.67 12.15 9.65
CA ILE A 159 3.77 10.91 8.87
C ILE A 159 2.48 10.74 8.08
N ILE A 160 2.58 10.85 6.76
CA ILE A 160 1.48 10.72 5.82
C ILE A 160 1.63 9.47 4.95
N GLY A 161 0.56 9.00 4.35
CA GLY A 161 0.61 7.85 3.43
C GLY A 161 -0.79 7.37 3.07
N LYS A 162 -0.89 6.66 1.96
CA LYS A 162 -2.15 5.99 1.60
C LYS A 162 -2.43 4.78 2.51
N THR A 163 -3.63 4.27 2.47
CA THR A 163 -3.99 3.05 3.21
C THR A 163 -3.13 1.86 2.73
N ASN A 164 -2.78 0.97 3.66
CA ASN A 164 -2.01 -0.27 3.40
C ASN A 164 -0.55 -0.10 2.95
N VAL A 165 0.01 1.11 2.90
CA VAL A 165 1.45 1.33 2.61
C VAL A 165 2.37 0.90 3.77
N GLY A 166 1.81 0.66 4.96
CA GLY A 166 2.55 0.23 6.15
C GLY A 166 2.90 1.36 7.12
N LYS A 167 2.19 2.50 7.05
CA LYS A 167 2.36 3.65 7.95
C LYS A 167 2.25 3.25 9.43
N SER A 168 1.18 2.57 9.83
CA SER A 168 0.99 2.10 11.22
C SER A 168 2.06 1.09 11.64
N SER A 169 2.56 0.26 10.72
CA SER A 169 3.65 -0.67 10.98
C SER A 169 4.97 0.06 11.27
N LEU A 170 5.26 1.13 10.52
CA LEU A 170 6.41 2.00 10.76
C LEU A 170 6.30 2.67 12.13
N ILE A 171 5.16 3.26 12.44
CA ILE A 171 4.92 3.93 13.73
C ILE A 171 5.10 2.95 14.90
N ASN A 172 4.52 1.76 14.82
CA ASN A 172 4.70 0.73 15.84
C ASN A 172 6.16 0.29 16.00
N ALA A 173 6.91 0.22 14.89
CA ALA A 173 8.33 -0.10 14.95
C ALA A 173 9.14 1.03 15.62
N LEU A 174 8.84 2.29 15.32
CA LEU A 174 9.45 3.46 15.97
C LEU A 174 9.13 3.50 17.48
N LEU A 175 7.88 3.23 17.86
CA LEU A 175 7.47 3.13 19.25
C LEU A 175 8.23 2.04 20.00
N ASN A 176 8.41 0.87 19.37
CA ASN A 176 9.15 -0.23 20.00
C ASN A 176 10.65 0.08 20.11
N LEU A 177 11.24 0.75 19.12
CA LEU A 177 12.64 1.17 19.18
C LEU A 177 12.85 2.19 20.31
N ASN A 178 11.94 3.14 20.45
CA ASN A 178 11.98 4.17 21.50
C ASN A 178 11.87 3.54 22.91
N LYS A 179 10.98 2.55 23.09
CA LYS A 179 10.88 1.82 24.38
C LYS A 179 12.18 1.12 24.76
N GLN A 180 12.87 0.52 23.78
CA GLN A 180 14.16 -0.14 24.02
C GLN A 180 15.26 0.83 24.43
N GLN A 181 15.12 2.12 24.09
CA GLN A 181 16.05 3.18 24.48
C GLN A 181 15.65 3.87 25.80
N SER A 182 14.62 3.35 26.52
CA SER A 182 14.12 3.91 27.78
C SER A 182 13.72 5.39 27.69
N GLU A 183 13.33 5.85 26.51
CA GLU A 183 12.89 7.23 26.29
C GLU A 183 11.39 7.41 26.59
N LEU A 184 11.00 8.65 26.93
CA LEU A 184 9.61 9.02 27.18
C LEU A 184 8.73 8.71 25.98
N LEU A 185 7.58 8.09 26.23
CA LEU A 185 6.62 7.71 25.22
C LEU A 185 5.21 8.11 25.65
N SER A 186 4.55 8.91 24.84
CA SER A 186 3.12 9.17 24.99
C SER A 186 2.43 9.17 23.63
N VAL A 187 1.18 8.70 23.61
CA VAL A 187 0.29 8.74 22.45
C VAL A 187 -0.99 9.42 22.90
N SER A 188 -1.35 10.50 22.26
CA SER A 188 -2.57 11.25 22.56
C SER A 188 -3.26 11.72 21.29
N PRO A 189 -4.61 11.92 21.30
CA PRO A 189 -5.31 12.58 20.20
C PRO A 189 -4.73 13.98 19.98
N TYR A 190 -4.54 14.35 18.72
CA TYR A 190 -4.15 15.71 18.36
C TYR A 190 -5.41 16.59 18.35
N SER A 191 -5.45 17.61 19.20
CA SER A 191 -6.57 18.53 19.32
C SER A 191 -6.68 19.46 18.09
N ASN A 192 -7.89 19.88 17.76
CA ASN A 192 -8.28 20.82 16.70
C ASN A 192 -8.48 20.22 15.29
N THR A 193 -8.81 18.93 15.19
CA THR A 193 -9.16 18.29 13.91
C THR A 193 -10.46 17.51 14.05
N THR A 194 -11.29 17.54 13.02
CA THR A 194 -12.53 16.73 12.91
C THR A 194 -12.21 15.26 12.65
N ILE A 195 -11.03 14.98 12.11
CA ILE A 195 -10.50 13.63 11.84
C ILE A 195 -9.37 13.34 12.84
N SER A 196 -9.34 12.14 13.42
CA SER A 196 -8.38 11.76 14.47
C SER A 196 -6.94 11.70 13.93
N PHE A 197 -6.15 12.69 14.29
CA PHE A 197 -4.69 12.64 14.23
C PHE A 197 -4.16 12.16 15.59
N ASN A 198 -3.12 11.35 15.59
CA ASN A 198 -2.49 10.91 16.83
C ASN A 198 -1.16 11.63 17.02
N LYS A 199 -1.04 12.34 18.12
CA LYS A 199 0.25 12.91 18.56
C LYS A 199 1.03 11.85 19.31
N ILE A 200 2.24 11.59 18.86
CA ILE A 200 3.16 10.62 19.41
C ILE A 200 4.42 11.37 19.85
N ILE A 201 4.87 11.12 21.07
CA ILE A 201 6.12 11.66 21.57
C ILE A 201 7.14 10.52 21.58
N LEU A 202 8.24 10.70 20.86
CA LEU A 202 9.38 9.81 20.80
C LEU A 202 10.58 10.53 21.43
N GLY A 203 10.84 10.27 22.73
CA GLY A 203 11.78 11.06 23.49
C GLY A 203 11.34 12.54 23.55
N LYS A 204 12.12 13.44 22.96
CA LYS A 204 11.77 14.86 22.82
C LYS A 204 11.06 15.21 21.51
N SER A 205 11.02 14.28 20.55
CA SER A 205 10.48 14.53 19.21
C SER A 205 8.96 14.39 19.18
N VAL A 206 8.30 15.30 18.48
CA VAL A 206 6.85 15.27 18.26
C VAL A 206 6.56 14.71 16.86
N VAL A 207 5.88 13.59 16.82
CA VAL A 207 5.41 12.93 15.58
C VAL A 207 3.89 12.99 15.53
N ILE A 208 3.33 13.37 14.39
CA ILE A 208 1.90 13.40 14.14
C ILE A 208 1.56 12.30 13.13
N ASP A 209 0.84 11.28 13.59
CA ASP A 209 0.28 10.24 12.72
C ASP A 209 -1.00 10.77 12.09
N THR A 210 -1.03 10.81 10.77
CA THR A 210 -2.20 11.27 10.04
C THR A 210 -3.08 10.09 9.60
N PRO A 211 -4.38 10.27 9.40
CA PRO A 211 -5.22 9.29 8.73
C PRO A 211 -4.64 8.91 7.37
N GLY A 212 -4.74 7.63 7.01
CA GLY A 212 -4.30 7.17 5.68
C GLY A 212 -5.25 7.66 4.60
N PHE A 213 -4.71 8.25 3.53
CA PHE A 213 -5.49 8.49 2.32
C PHE A 213 -6.04 7.18 1.78
N ILE A 214 -7.30 7.19 1.38
CA ILE A 214 -7.91 6.03 0.77
C ILE A 214 -7.29 5.82 -0.61
N ASN A 215 -6.72 4.64 -0.84
CA ASN A 215 -6.36 4.22 -2.18
C ASN A 215 -7.61 3.62 -2.84
N GLU A 216 -8.38 4.46 -3.55
CA GLU A 216 -9.63 4.05 -4.19
C GLU A 216 -9.42 2.95 -5.22
N GLN A 217 -8.26 2.90 -5.85
CA GLN A 217 -7.87 1.91 -6.85
C GLN A 217 -7.28 0.64 -6.22
N ALA A 218 -7.19 0.56 -4.89
CA ALA A 218 -6.68 -0.64 -4.25
C ALA A 218 -7.62 -1.83 -4.47
N ILE A 219 -7.08 -2.91 -4.99
CA ILE A 219 -7.85 -4.12 -5.34
C ILE A 219 -8.66 -4.68 -4.16
N ILE A 220 -8.20 -4.43 -2.93
CA ILE A 220 -8.87 -4.87 -1.71
C ILE A 220 -10.30 -4.31 -1.57
N ASN A 221 -10.59 -3.17 -2.20
CA ASN A 221 -11.91 -2.55 -2.17
C ASN A 221 -12.93 -3.32 -3.04
N TYR A 222 -12.45 -4.15 -3.96
CA TYR A 222 -13.24 -4.79 -5.01
C TYR A 222 -13.38 -6.31 -4.83
N ILE A 223 -12.73 -6.88 -3.82
CA ILE A 223 -12.81 -8.32 -3.52
C ILE A 223 -13.72 -8.59 -2.34
N GLU A 224 -14.23 -9.82 -2.27
CA GLU A 224 -15.03 -10.26 -1.13
C GLU A 224 -14.24 -10.23 0.17
N PHE A 225 -14.93 -9.88 1.26
CA PHE A 225 -14.36 -9.76 2.59
C PHE A 225 -13.63 -11.04 3.05
N SER A 226 -14.20 -12.19 2.81
CA SER A 226 -13.63 -13.51 3.13
C SER A 226 -12.25 -13.74 2.50
N ASN A 227 -11.97 -13.11 1.37
CA ASN A 227 -10.74 -13.24 0.61
C ASN A 227 -9.69 -12.16 0.93
N ILE A 228 -10.06 -11.11 1.67
CA ILE A 228 -9.14 -10.01 2.04
C ILE A 228 -7.91 -10.54 2.76
N ASN A 229 -8.07 -11.51 3.64
CA ASN A 229 -6.96 -12.10 4.39
C ASN A 229 -5.94 -12.82 3.49
N LYS A 230 -6.37 -13.42 2.36
CA LYS A 230 -5.44 -14.04 1.39
C LYS A 230 -4.52 -13.00 0.76
N ILE A 231 -5.03 -11.78 0.51
CA ILE A 231 -4.27 -10.68 -0.10
C ILE A 231 -3.48 -9.87 0.94
N ASN A 232 -4.05 -9.62 2.12
CA ASN A 232 -3.42 -8.82 3.18
C ASN A 232 -2.53 -9.60 4.13
N SER A 233 -2.46 -10.93 4.00
CA SER A 233 -1.64 -11.73 4.90
C SER A 233 -0.20 -11.19 4.96
N ALA A 234 0.42 -11.29 6.13
CA ALA A 234 1.84 -11.01 6.35
C ALA A 234 2.77 -12.03 5.65
N SER A 235 2.25 -12.76 4.66
CA SER A 235 3.00 -13.77 3.92
C SER A 235 4.17 -13.13 3.17
N LYS A 236 5.26 -13.88 3.11
CA LYS A 236 6.45 -13.50 2.35
C LYS A 236 6.11 -13.33 0.87
N PHE A 237 6.85 -12.45 0.21
CA PHE A 237 6.83 -12.38 -1.23
C PHE A 237 7.70 -13.51 -1.81
N VAL A 238 7.20 -14.10 -2.89
CA VAL A 238 7.89 -15.15 -3.66
C VAL A 238 7.94 -14.77 -5.12
N CYS A 239 9.01 -15.19 -5.80
CA CYS A 239 9.17 -14.99 -7.23
C CYS A 239 8.93 -16.31 -7.96
N SER A 240 8.10 -16.26 -9.00
CA SER A 240 7.92 -17.36 -9.95
C SER A 240 8.33 -16.87 -11.34
N THR A 241 9.27 -17.58 -11.98
CA THR A 241 9.78 -17.21 -13.31
C THR A 241 9.33 -18.21 -14.35
N TYR A 242 8.87 -17.70 -15.48
CA TYR A 242 8.36 -18.48 -16.61
C TYR A 242 9.08 -18.10 -17.89
N LEU A 243 9.48 -19.12 -18.65
CA LEU A 243 10.01 -18.96 -20.00
C LEU A 243 8.85 -19.04 -21.00
N ILE A 244 8.81 -18.10 -21.94
CA ILE A 244 7.80 -18.04 -22.98
C ILE A 244 8.38 -18.66 -24.24
N LYS A 245 8.19 -19.97 -24.39
CA LYS A 245 8.64 -20.76 -25.55
C LYS A 245 7.61 -20.81 -26.67
N LYS A 246 6.32 -20.67 -26.34
CA LYS A 246 5.20 -20.66 -27.29
C LYS A 246 4.24 -19.54 -26.91
N ASN A 247 3.77 -18.80 -27.89
CA ASN A 247 2.84 -17.68 -27.71
C ASN A 247 1.39 -18.17 -27.48
N THR A 248 1.19 -19.18 -26.63
CA THR A 248 -0.12 -19.78 -26.33
C THR A 248 -0.46 -19.75 -24.84
N GLN A 249 0.44 -19.21 -24.01
CA GLN A 249 0.32 -19.31 -22.56
C GLN A 249 -0.16 -18.01 -21.97
N THR A 250 -1.19 -18.10 -21.14
CA THR A 250 -1.72 -17.00 -20.33
C THR A 250 -1.49 -17.31 -18.87
N PHE A 251 -1.12 -16.30 -18.10
CA PHE A 251 -0.86 -16.40 -16.68
C PHE A 251 -1.91 -15.62 -15.92
N PHE A 252 -2.73 -16.30 -15.12
CA PHE A 252 -3.68 -15.69 -14.19
C PHE A 252 -3.04 -15.59 -12.82
N ILE A 253 -3.13 -14.41 -12.21
CA ILE A 253 -2.89 -14.24 -10.76
C ILE A 253 -4.25 -14.23 -10.11
N GLU A 254 -4.64 -15.36 -9.53
CA GLU A 254 -6.01 -15.62 -9.09
C GLU A 254 -6.99 -15.32 -10.24
N LYS A 255 -8.23 -14.92 -9.95
CA LYS A 255 -9.16 -14.32 -10.92
C LYS A 255 -9.09 -12.78 -10.95
N LEU A 256 -7.99 -12.20 -10.48
CA LEU A 256 -7.87 -10.75 -10.33
C LEU A 256 -7.23 -10.10 -11.56
N PHE A 257 -6.34 -10.83 -12.19
CA PHE A 257 -5.54 -10.30 -13.29
C PHE A 257 -5.03 -11.44 -14.18
N TYR A 258 -4.95 -11.20 -15.48
CA TYR A 258 -4.20 -12.09 -16.36
C TYR A 258 -3.26 -11.33 -17.30
N ILE A 259 -2.21 -12.01 -17.71
CA ILE A 259 -1.27 -11.53 -18.72
C ILE A 259 -1.04 -12.62 -19.77
N TYR A 260 -1.19 -12.24 -21.02
CA TYR A 260 -0.84 -13.05 -22.18
C TYR A 260 0.33 -12.39 -22.92
N PRO A 261 1.55 -12.95 -22.79
CA PRO A 261 2.74 -12.40 -23.41
C PRO A 261 3.00 -12.98 -24.78
N ILE A 262 3.59 -12.19 -25.68
CA ILE A 262 4.09 -12.59 -26.98
C ILE A 262 5.57 -12.24 -27.07
N SER A 263 6.39 -13.25 -27.38
CA SER A 263 7.83 -13.11 -27.65
C SER A 263 8.13 -13.67 -29.04
N LYS A 264 8.58 -12.84 -29.96
CA LYS A 264 8.88 -13.24 -31.35
C LYS A 264 9.99 -14.29 -31.43
N ASN A 265 10.97 -14.21 -30.53
CA ASN A 265 12.15 -15.09 -30.55
C ASN A 265 12.04 -16.25 -29.55
N GLU A 266 10.86 -16.55 -29.02
CA GLU A 266 10.59 -17.63 -28.05
C GLU A 266 11.52 -17.67 -26.82
N ASN A 267 12.18 -16.55 -26.50
CA ASN A 267 13.09 -16.39 -25.38
C ASN A 267 12.59 -15.37 -24.36
N GLY A 268 11.28 -15.10 -24.38
CA GLY A 268 10.64 -14.21 -23.45
C GLY A 268 10.68 -14.74 -22.02
N VAL A 269 10.85 -13.87 -21.06
CA VAL A 269 10.86 -14.21 -19.63
C VAL A 269 9.87 -13.34 -18.89
N ILE A 270 9.02 -13.97 -18.08
CA ILE A 270 8.15 -13.30 -17.11
C ILE A 270 8.53 -13.74 -15.72
N SER A 271 8.85 -12.79 -14.85
CA SER A 271 9.06 -13.05 -13.42
C SER A 271 7.98 -12.35 -12.62
N VAL A 272 7.19 -13.12 -11.89
CA VAL A 272 6.06 -12.63 -11.10
C VAL A 272 6.44 -12.64 -9.62
N TYR A 273 6.58 -11.47 -9.03
CA TYR A 273 6.80 -11.25 -7.60
C TYR A 273 5.45 -11.01 -6.96
N LYS A 274 5.01 -11.92 -6.13
CA LYS A 274 3.68 -11.90 -5.50
C LYS A 274 3.73 -12.41 -4.07
N LYS A 275 2.69 -12.17 -3.29
CA LYS A 275 2.54 -12.82 -1.99
C LYS A 275 2.43 -14.33 -2.14
N GLN A 276 3.04 -15.07 -1.22
CA GLN A 276 3.10 -16.54 -1.25
C GLN A 276 1.72 -17.20 -1.38
N ASN A 277 0.72 -16.63 -0.73
CA ASN A 277 -0.64 -17.18 -0.69
C ASN A 277 -1.43 -16.98 -2.00
N LEU A 278 -0.97 -16.11 -2.91
CA LEU A 278 -1.63 -15.93 -4.20
C LEU A 278 -1.20 -17.01 -5.17
N LYS A 279 -2.14 -17.58 -5.89
CA LYS A 279 -1.88 -18.64 -6.88
C LYS A 279 -1.66 -18.04 -8.26
N ILE A 280 -0.79 -18.66 -9.06
CA ILE A 280 -0.63 -18.38 -10.48
C ILE A 280 -1.12 -19.61 -11.25
N HIS A 281 -2.05 -19.39 -12.15
CA HIS A 281 -2.58 -20.42 -13.04
C HIS A 281 -2.10 -20.17 -14.46
N LYS A 282 -1.49 -21.20 -15.06
CA LYS A 282 -1.04 -21.19 -16.43
C LYS A 282 -2.07 -21.90 -17.28
N ILE A 283 -2.69 -21.18 -18.19
CA ILE A 283 -3.72 -21.71 -19.09
C ILE A 283 -3.38 -21.43 -20.55
N LYS A 284 -4.06 -22.11 -21.48
CA LYS A 284 -4.01 -21.77 -22.89
C LYS A 284 -4.81 -20.50 -23.16
N LYS A 285 -4.40 -19.71 -24.16
CA LYS A 285 -5.06 -18.45 -24.54
C LYS A 285 -6.56 -18.62 -24.78
N ASP A 286 -6.94 -19.69 -25.47
CA ASP A 286 -8.33 -19.95 -25.87
C ASP A 286 -9.27 -20.23 -24.67
N ASN A 287 -8.71 -20.50 -23.50
CA ASN A 287 -9.45 -20.80 -22.27
C ASN A 287 -9.63 -19.56 -21.36
N ILE A 288 -9.26 -18.36 -21.82
CA ILE A 288 -9.34 -17.13 -20.98
C ILE A 288 -10.77 -16.88 -20.51
N ASP A 289 -11.73 -16.83 -21.44
CA ASP A 289 -13.13 -16.52 -21.15
C ASP A 289 -13.78 -17.61 -20.27
N ILE A 290 -13.44 -18.88 -20.55
CA ILE A 290 -13.87 -20.01 -19.72
C ILE A 290 -13.36 -19.85 -18.30
N THR A 291 -12.09 -19.46 -18.13
CA THR A 291 -11.48 -19.28 -16.79
C THR A 291 -12.09 -18.12 -16.03
N ILE A 292 -12.39 -17.01 -16.72
CA ILE A 292 -13.03 -15.84 -16.10
C ILE A 292 -14.44 -16.20 -15.62
N ASN A 293 -15.21 -16.94 -16.43
CA ASN A 293 -16.62 -17.27 -16.14
C ASN A 293 -16.79 -18.49 -15.22
N ASN A 294 -15.74 -19.28 -15.01
CA ASN A 294 -15.84 -20.48 -14.18
C ASN A 294 -15.87 -20.15 -12.69
N ASN A 295 -17.04 -20.33 -12.06
CA ASN A 295 -17.25 -20.07 -10.64
C ASN A 295 -16.78 -21.22 -9.73
N ASN A 296 -16.41 -22.38 -10.28
CA ASN A 296 -16.01 -23.57 -9.51
C ASN A 296 -14.53 -23.58 -9.13
N LEU A 297 -13.73 -22.60 -9.58
CA LEU A 297 -12.33 -22.46 -9.16
C LEU A 297 -12.28 -21.75 -7.81
N ASP A 298 -11.62 -22.36 -6.83
CA ASP A 298 -11.33 -21.75 -5.51
C ASP A 298 -10.25 -20.66 -5.64
N LEU A 299 -10.52 -19.68 -6.49
CA LEU A 299 -9.66 -18.54 -6.78
C LEU A 299 -10.27 -17.27 -6.21
N VAL A 300 -9.41 -16.42 -5.66
CA VAL A 300 -9.79 -15.07 -5.28
C VAL A 300 -10.21 -14.29 -6.52
N GLY A 301 -11.45 -13.82 -6.53
CA GLY A 301 -12.02 -13.03 -7.61
C GLY A 301 -12.60 -11.71 -7.08
N TYR A 302 -13.07 -10.89 -8.02
CA TYR A 302 -13.81 -9.67 -7.69
C TYR A 302 -15.22 -10.00 -7.21
N LYS A 303 -15.83 -9.09 -6.46
CA LYS A 303 -17.27 -9.09 -6.24
C LYS A 303 -17.99 -9.17 -7.58
N LYS A 304 -19.18 -9.78 -7.64
CA LYS A 304 -19.91 -10.00 -8.89
C LYS A 304 -20.07 -8.71 -9.74
N GLU A 305 -20.35 -7.60 -9.09
CA GLU A 305 -20.50 -6.27 -9.70
C GLU A 305 -19.24 -5.72 -10.38
N PHE A 306 -18.05 -6.23 -9.98
CA PHE A 306 -16.75 -5.79 -10.49
C PHE A 306 -16.07 -6.83 -11.40
N ASN A 307 -16.77 -7.88 -11.77
CA ASN A 307 -16.21 -9.01 -12.54
C ASN A 307 -16.06 -8.69 -14.05
N LEU A 308 -16.24 -7.43 -14.45
CA LEU A 308 -16.07 -6.98 -15.83
C LEU A 308 -14.60 -6.75 -16.12
N PHE A 309 -14.01 -7.68 -16.87
CA PHE A 309 -12.63 -7.52 -17.35
C PHE A 309 -12.55 -6.58 -18.54
N SER A 310 -11.69 -5.58 -18.41
CA SER A 310 -11.18 -4.83 -19.56
C SER A 310 -9.94 -5.51 -20.11
N LYS A 311 -9.83 -5.54 -21.42
CA LYS A 311 -8.69 -6.09 -22.16
C LYS A 311 -7.88 -4.93 -22.74
N LYS A 312 -6.57 -4.92 -22.46
CA LYS A 312 -5.65 -3.92 -23.01
C LYS A 312 -4.47 -4.61 -23.66
N GLU A 313 -4.14 -4.18 -24.87
CA GLU A 313 -2.95 -4.62 -25.58
C GLU A 313 -1.86 -3.56 -25.54
N ILE A 314 -0.62 -3.96 -25.29
CA ILE A 314 0.52 -3.06 -25.17
C ILE A 314 1.68 -3.64 -25.98
N ASN A 315 2.17 -2.87 -26.94
CA ASN A 315 3.39 -3.17 -27.66
C ASN A 315 4.60 -2.73 -26.86
N LEU A 316 5.64 -3.57 -26.84
CA LEU A 316 6.84 -3.38 -26.05
C LEU A 316 8.08 -3.49 -26.94
N ASP A 317 9.13 -2.73 -26.61
CA ASP A 317 10.45 -2.93 -27.20
C ASP A 317 11.13 -4.10 -26.47
N SER A 318 11.29 -5.23 -27.17
CA SER A 318 11.88 -6.45 -26.60
C SER A 318 13.33 -6.28 -26.12
N ARG A 319 14.03 -5.23 -26.55
CA ARG A 319 15.39 -4.91 -26.09
C ARG A 319 15.40 -4.33 -24.67
N LYS A 320 14.26 -3.81 -24.20
CA LYS A 320 14.10 -3.23 -22.87
C LYS A 320 13.51 -4.23 -21.90
N LYS A 321 13.73 -3.99 -20.61
CA LYS A 321 13.00 -4.64 -19.51
C LYS A 321 11.88 -3.72 -19.04
N TYR A 322 10.75 -4.32 -18.70
CA TYR A 322 9.62 -3.59 -18.15
C TYR A 322 9.20 -4.15 -16.80
N ASN A 323 8.68 -3.29 -15.94
CA ASN A 323 7.93 -3.70 -14.77
C ASN A 323 6.45 -3.30 -14.89
N LEU A 324 5.59 -4.22 -14.50
CA LEU A 324 4.16 -4.05 -14.42
C LEU A 324 3.76 -4.10 -12.96
N PHE A 325 3.24 -2.99 -12.44
CA PHE A 325 2.76 -2.88 -11.06
C PHE A 325 1.27 -3.15 -11.01
N ILE A 326 0.86 -4.06 -10.14
CA ILE A 326 -0.54 -4.47 -9.97
C ILE A 326 -0.95 -4.20 -8.52
N ASN A 327 -1.40 -3.01 -8.26
CA ASN A 327 -2.07 -2.52 -7.03
C ASN A 327 -1.69 -3.23 -5.71
N GLY A 328 -0.39 -3.34 -5.41
CA GLY A 328 0.09 -3.98 -4.18
C GLY A 328 -0.07 -5.50 -4.13
N ILE A 329 -0.55 -6.14 -5.21
CA ILE A 329 -0.71 -7.61 -5.32
C ILE A 329 0.56 -8.25 -5.83
N ALA A 330 1.08 -7.73 -6.94
CA ALA A 330 2.22 -8.30 -7.63
C ALA A 330 3.01 -7.24 -8.39
N LEU A 331 4.28 -7.55 -8.62
CA LEU A 331 5.15 -6.87 -9.55
C LEU A 331 5.60 -7.90 -10.59
N ILE A 332 5.35 -7.61 -11.86
CA ILE A 332 5.75 -8.49 -12.96
C ILE A 332 6.91 -7.85 -13.71
N SER A 333 8.01 -8.58 -13.84
CA SER A 333 9.14 -8.19 -14.68
C SER A 333 9.05 -8.92 -16.01
N LEU A 334 9.19 -8.16 -17.11
CA LEU A 334 9.11 -8.62 -18.48
C LEU A 334 10.46 -8.42 -19.17
N LYS A 335 10.99 -9.47 -19.80
CA LYS A 335 12.23 -9.41 -20.58
C LYS A 335 12.01 -10.14 -21.91
N ASN A 336 12.51 -9.57 -23.01
CA ASN A 336 12.38 -10.11 -24.38
C ASN A 336 10.91 -10.36 -24.78
N ILE A 337 10.01 -9.48 -24.37
CA ILE A 337 8.58 -9.53 -24.70
C ILE A 337 8.28 -8.40 -25.69
N ASN A 338 7.60 -8.74 -26.79
CA ASN A 338 7.24 -7.79 -27.86
C ASN A 338 5.85 -7.20 -27.67
N LYS A 339 4.93 -7.98 -27.10
CA LYS A 339 3.55 -7.57 -26.89
C LYS A 339 2.98 -8.29 -25.68
N ILE A 340 2.14 -7.61 -24.94
CA ILE A 340 1.33 -8.21 -23.89
C ILE A 340 -0.14 -7.87 -24.10
N THR A 341 -1.00 -8.81 -23.78
CA THR A 341 -2.41 -8.56 -23.55
C THR A 341 -2.67 -8.75 -22.07
N ILE A 342 -3.24 -7.77 -21.42
CA ILE A 342 -3.60 -7.82 -20.02
C ILE A 342 -5.11 -7.73 -19.88
N GLY A 343 -5.65 -8.47 -18.91
CA GLY A 343 -7.03 -8.36 -18.51
C GLY A 343 -7.16 -8.18 -17.01
N HIS A 344 -7.96 -7.22 -16.62
CA HIS A 344 -8.23 -6.87 -15.24
C HIS A 344 -9.57 -6.15 -15.13
N SER A 345 -10.11 -6.02 -13.93
CA SER A 345 -11.28 -5.17 -13.72
C SER A 345 -10.95 -3.72 -14.15
N LYS A 346 -11.89 -3.08 -14.86
CA LYS A 346 -11.76 -1.69 -15.34
C LYS A 346 -11.50 -0.65 -14.22
N PHE A 347 -11.79 -1.01 -12.97
CA PHE A 347 -11.59 -0.14 -11.80
C PHE A 347 -10.17 -0.19 -11.24
N ILE A 348 -9.33 -1.09 -11.75
CA ILE A 348 -7.97 -1.30 -11.26
C ILE A 348 -6.98 -0.71 -12.24
N ASP A 349 -6.16 0.19 -11.74
CA ASP A 349 -5.08 0.76 -12.51
C ASP A 349 -3.86 -0.17 -12.52
N ILE A 350 -3.26 -0.31 -13.69
CA ILE A 350 -2.04 -1.09 -13.91
C ILE A 350 -1.01 -0.17 -14.54
N GLN A 351 0.08 0.01 -13.85
CA GLN A 351 1.18 0.87 -14.29
C GLN A 351 2.29 0.03 -14.90
N ILE A 352 2.76 0.43 -16.08
CA ILE A 352 3.93 -0.17 -16.73
C ILE A 352 5.05 0.87 -16.84
N THR A 353 6.28 0.44 -16.57
CA THR A 353 7.47 1.27 -16.72
C THR A 353 8.62 0.51 -17.34
N ASP A 354 9.41 1.18 -18.17
CA ASP A 354 10.69 0.70 -18.69
C ASP A 354 11.86 0.94 -17.70
N GLU A 355 11.63 1.66 -16.61
CA GLU A 355 12.51 1.72 -15.45
C GLU A 355 12.33 0.48 -14.57
N ALA A 356 12.71 -0.69 -15.10
CA ALA A 356 12.51 -1.94 -14.39
C ALA A 356 13.31 -1.96 -13.07
N LEU A 357 12.60 -2.07 -11.93
CA LEU A 357 13.21 -2.13 -10.59
C LEU A 357 14.00 -3.44 -10.39
N ILE A 358 13.60 -4.50 -11.09
CA ILE A 358 14.16 -5.85 -11.02
C ILE A 358 14.34 -6.45 -12.39
#